data_91cfc6dd9b34083ffcea77f151dd7047
#
_entry.id   91cfc6dd9b34083ffcea77f151dd7047
#
_cell.length_a   1.000
_cell.length_b   1.000
_cell.length_c   1.000
_cell.angle_alpha   90.00
_cell.angle_beta   90.00
_cell.angle_gamma   90.00
#
_symmetry.space_group_name_H-M   'P 1'
#
loop_
_entity.id
_entity.type
_entity.pdbx_description
1 polymer ?
#
loop_
_entity_poly.entity_id
_entity_poly.type
_entity_poly.pdbx_seq_one_letter_code
_entity_poly.pdbx_strand_id
1 'polypeptide(L)'
;MLSHTTTNPVEVLGVMKIASNIKAFSDDAEVVIFLFNEGVQLAKKGVVDNISIEFEGKQVNFKEMLDLLIDFGVKFYVCHAFMPGFGVSDENMIEGFEKKSSSYLGELLLQGYIPLTLNL
;
A
#
# COMPACT_ATOMS: atom_id res chain seq x y z
N MET A 1 5.65 3.07 -3.26
CA MET A 1 4.69 4.18 -3.27
C MET A 1 3.50 3.81 -4.17
N LEU A 2 2.29 3.96 -3.69
CA LEU A 2 1.08 3.65 -4.45
C LEU A 2 0.25 4.91 -4.66
N SER A 3 0.01 5.26 -5.92
CA SER A 3 -0.79 6.43 -6.29
C SER A 3 -2.14 6.07 -6.93
N HIS A 4 -2.39 4.80 -7.19
CA HIS A 4 -3.62 4.32 -7.82
C HIS A 4 -4.29 3.25 -6.98
N THR A 5 -5.58 3.06 -7.20
CA THR A 5 -6.35 2.01 -6.53
C THR A 5 -7.22 1.25 -7.52
N THR A 6 -8.52 1.56 -7.52
CA THR A 6 -9.51 0.84 -8.33
C THR A 6 -9.36 1.10 -9.82
N THR A 7 -8.78 2.25 -10.20
CA THR A 7 -8.55 2.57 -11.61
C THR A 7 -7.34 1.85 -12.20
N ASN A 8 -6.45 1.36 -11.32
CA ASN A 8 -5.29 0.57 -11.77
C ASN A 8 -4.96 -0.52 -10.75
N PRO A 9 -5.85 -1.52 -10.60
CA PRO A 9 -5.63 -2.58 -9.61
C PRO A 9 -4.42 -3.46 -9.93
N VAL A 10 -4.02 -3.53 -11.19
CA VAL A 10 -2.83 -4.30 -11.58
C VAL A 10 -1.57 -3.69 -10.99
N GLU A 11 -1.46 -2.36 -10.98
CA GLU A 11 -0.33 -1.69 -10.33
C GLU A 11 -0.29 -2.03 -8.83
N VAL A 12 -1.43 -1.94 -8.17
CA VAL A 12 -1.53 -2.23 -6.74
C VAL A 12 -1.09 -3.67 -6.46
N LEU A 13 -1.60 -4.62 -7.23
CA LEU A 13 -1.21 -6.02 -7.07
C LEU A 13 0.28 -6.22 -7.30
N GLY A 14 0.83 -5.57 -8.32
CA GLY A 14 2.25 -5.67 -8.64
C GLY A 14 3.12 -5.22 -7.47
N VAL A 15 2.81 -4.08 -6.87
CA VAL A 15 3.56 -3.58 -5.71
C VAL A 15 3.43 -4.55 -4.54
N MET A 16 2.23 -5.05 -4.26
CA MET A 16 2.00 -5.98 -3.17
C MET A 16 2.78 -7.29 -3.36
N LYS A 17 2.80 -7.82 -4.59
CA LYS A 17 3.53 -9.05 -4.88
C LYS A 17 5.03 -8.87 -4.71
N ILE A 18 5.56 -7.73 -5.17
CA ILE A 18 6.99 -7.44 -5.01
C ILE A 18 7.34 -7.31 -3.52
N ALA A 19 6.51 -6.60 -2.75
CA ALA A 19 6.71 -6.48 -1.30
C ALA A 19 6.72 -7.84 -0.62
N SER A 20 5.77 -8.71 -0.98
CA SER A 20 5.69 -10.07 -0.47
C SER A 20 6.96 -10.86 -0.79
N ASN A 21 7.44 -10.77 -2.04
CA ASN A 21 8.63 -11.49 -2.46
C ASN A 21 9.88 -11.00 -1.74
N ILE A 22 10.02 -9.70 -1.52
CA ILE A 22 11.16 -9.15 -0.78
C ILE A 22 11.20 -9.74 0.63
N LYS A 23 10.06 -9.74 1.31
CA LYS A 23 9.98 -10.29 2.68
C LYS A 23 10.21 -11.80 2.69
N ALA A 24 9.81 -12.51 1.65
CA ALA A 24 10.05 -13.94 1.56
C ALA A 24 11.54 -14.27 1.38
N PHE A 25 12.28 -13.44 0.66
CA PHE A 25 13.71 -13.62 0.46
C PHE A 25 14.56 -13.10 1.61
N SER A 26 14.06 -12.10 2.34
CA SER A 26 14.84 -11.50 3.44
C SER A 26 13.87 -10.99 4.52
N ASP A 27 13.80 -11.73 5.62
CA ASP A 27 12.97 -11.34 6.76
C ASP A 27 13.41 -10.00 7.37
N ASP A 28 14.69 -9.69 7.24
CA ASP A 28 15.28 -8.48 7.81
C ASP A 28 15.05 -7.24 6.96
N ALA A 29 14.58 -7.40 5.72
CA ALA A 29 14.31 -6.27 4.85
C ALA A 29 13.17 -5.43 5.42
N GLU A 30 13.37 -4.12 5.45
CA GLU A 30 12.31 -3.18 5.81
C GLU A 30 11.57 -2.76 4.55
N VAL A 31 10.28 -3.08 4.49
CA VAL A 31 9.43 -2.74 3.38
C VAL A 31 8.34 -1.80 3.85
N VAL A 32 8.21 -0.67 3.18
CA VAL A 32 7.20 0.34 3.48
C VAL A 32 6.41 0.61 2.21
N ILE A 33 5.10 0.57 2.33
CA ILE A 33 4.20 1.00 1.25
C ILE A 33 3.61 2.34 1.66
N PHE A 34 3.92 3.37 0.88
CA PHE A 34 3.47 4.73 1.14
C PHE A 34 2.35 5.06 0.16
N LEU A 35 1.16 5.29 0.70
CA LEU A 35 -0.04 5.60 -0.09
C LEU A 35 -0.19 7.10 -0.24
N PHE A 36 -0.30 7.57 -1.47
CA PHE A 36 -0.55 8.98 -1.71
C PHE A 36 -1.44 9.16 -2.94
N ASN A 37 -1.99 10.37 -3.10
CA ASN A 37 -2.96 10.66 -4.15
C ASN A 37 -4.14 9.66 -4.05
N GLU A 38 -4.63 9.14 -5.15
CA GLU A 38 -5.72 8.16 -5.16
C GLU A 38 -5.41 6.91 -4.32
N GLY A 39 -4.12 6.56 -4.19
CA GLY A 39 -3.69 5.40 -3.42
C GLY A 39 -4.12 5.41 -1.96
N VAL A 40 -4.39 6.59 -1.37
CA VAL A 40 -4.85 6.67 0.02
C VAL A 40 -6.19 5.96 0.23
N GLN A 41 -6.97 5.74 -0.82
CA GLN A 41 -8.24 5.04 -0.73
C GLN A 41 -8.08 3.58 -0.27
N LEU A 42 -6.91 2.98 -0.48
CA LEU A 42 -6.65 1.62 0.00
C LEU A 42 -6.73 1.52 1.52
N ALA A 43 -6.49 2.63 2.23
CA ALA A 43 -6.58 2.65 3.68
C ALA A 43 -8.01 2.76 4.20
N LYS A 44 -8.97 3.06 3.33
CA LYS A 44 -10.37 3.23 3.73
C LYS A 44 -11.03 1.87 3.90
N LYS A 45 -11.74 1.69 5.02
CA LYS A 45 -12.47 0.46 5.29
C LYS A 45 -13.47 0.18 4.18
N GLY A 46 -13.49 -1.07 3.72
CA GLY A 46 -14.42 -1.53 2.70
C GLY A 46 -13.92 -1.42 1.27
N VAL A 47 -12.86 -0.65 1.00
CA VAL A 47 -12.36 -0.49 -0.38
C VAL A 47 -11.65 -1.74 -0.85
N VAL A 48 -10.63 -2.20 -0.11
CA VAL A 48 -9.85 -3.38 -0.54
C VAL A 48 -10.67 -4.66 -0.50
N ASP A 49 -11.71 -4.72 0.33
CA ASP A 49 -12.57 -5.91 0.42
C ASP A 49 -13.25 -6.20 -0.91
N ASN A 50 -13.46 -5.18 -1.72
CA ASN A 50 -14.20 -5.28 -2.98
C ASN A 50 -13.29 -5.35 -4.20
N ILE A 51 -11.97 -5.40 -4.00
CA ILE A 51 -11.03 -5.48 -5.11
C ILE A 51 -10.49 -6.90 -5.22
N SER A 52 -10.82 -7.56 -6.32
CA SER A 52 -10.29 -8.88 -6.64
C SER A 52 -10.01 -8.92 -8.13
N ILE A 53 -8.88 -9.49 -8.51
CA ILE A 53 -8.54 -9.67 -9.92
C ILE A 53 -8.01 -11.07 -10.13
N GLU A 54 -8.15 -11.54 -11.36
CA GLU A 54 -7.56 -12.82 -11.76
C GLU A 54 -6.09 -12.62 -12.07
N PHE A 55 -5.25 -13.45 -11.46
CA PHE A 55 -3.80 -13.43 -11.66
C PHE A 55 -3.30 -14.86 -11.66
N GLU A 56 -2.65 -15.25 -12.76
CA GLU A 56 -2.12 -16.60 -12.95
C GLU A 56 -3.18 -17.69 -12.73
N GLY A 57 -4.40 -17.43 -13.22
CA GLY A 57 -5.49 -18.37 -13.12
C GLY A 57 -6.19 -18.44 -11.78
N LYS A 58 -5.88 -17.54 -10.86
CA LYS A 58 -6.47 -17.50 -9.53
C LYS A 58 -7.07 -16.12 -9.27
N GLN A 59 -8.17 -16.10 -8.50
CA GLN A 59 -8.72 -14.85 -7.98
C GLN A 59 -7.88 -14.39 -6.78
N VAL A 60 -7.37 -13.17 -6.85
CA VAL A 60 -6.60 -12.57 -5.76
C VAL A 60 -7.44 -11.48 -5.13
N ASN A 61 -7.75 -11.63 -3.84
CA ASN A 61 -8.47 -10.62 -3.06
C ASN A 61 -7.45 -9.71 -2.38
N PHE A 62 -7.61 -8.40 -2.55
CA PHE A 62 -6.64 -7.44 -2.04
C PHE A 62 -6.64 -7.35 -0.52
N LYS A 63 -7.79 -7.57 0.13
CA LYS A 63 -7.84 -7.57 1.60
C LYS A 63 -7.00 -8.71 2.17
N GLU A 64 -7.09 -9.89 1.57
CA GLU A 64 -6.29 -11.03 2.00
C GLU A 64 -4.80 -10.77 1.80
N MET A 65 -4.43 -10.18 0.66
CA MET A 65 -3.05 -9.83 0.38
C MET A 65 -2.54 -8.77 1.35
N LEU A 66 -3.36 -7.77 1.65
CA LEU A 66 -3.03 -6.72 2.61
C LEU A 66 -2.75 -7.31 3.99
N ASP A 67 -3.63 -8.18 4.47
CA ASP A 67 -3.48 -8.82 5.77
C ASP A 67 -2.20 -9.64 5.84
N LEU A 68 -1.88 -10.35 4.76
CA LEU A 68 -0.65 -11.14 4.66
C LEU A 68 0.58 -10.25 4.78
N LEU A 69 0.60 -9.11 4.07
CA LEU A 69 1.73 -8.18 4.11
C LEU A 69 1.90 -7.58 5.51
N ILE A 70 0.82 -7.21 6.16
CA ILE A 70 0.87 -6.70 7.54
C ILE A 70 1.47 -7.76 8.47
N ASP A 71 1.04 -9.00 8.34
CA ASP A 71 1.58 -10.10 9.14
C ASP A 71 3.07 -10.32 8.88
N PHE A 72 3.54 -10.05 7.68
CA PHE A 72 4.96 -10.16 7.33
C PHE A 72 5.79 -8.96 7.80
N GLY A 73 5.15 -7.95 8.38
CA GLY A 73 5.86 -6.78 8.90
C GLY A 73 6.02 -5.63 7.91
N VAL A 74 5.31 -5.67 6.79
CA VAL A 74 5.28 -4.53 5.86
C VAL A 74 4.50 -3.39 6.51
N LYS A 75 5.08 -2.19 6.48
CA LYS A 75 4.44 -1.01 7.06
C LYS A 75 3.69 -0.24 5.98
N PHE A 76 2.50 0.24 6.34
CA PHE A 76 1.67 1.03 5.43
C PHE A 76 1.50 2.43 6.01
N TYR A 77 1.94 3.42 5.25
CA TYR A 77 1.79 4.83 5.62
C TYR A 77 0.87 5.52 4.62
N VAL A 78 0.07 6.45 5.14
CA VAL A 78 -0.93 7.17 4.36
C VAL A 78 -0.60 8.65 4.38
N CYS A 79 -0.48 9.27 3.22
CA CYS A 79 -0.23 10.70 3.12
C CYS A 79 -1.48 11.47 3.57
N HIS A 80 -1.40 12.13 4.71
CA HIS A 80 -2.57 12.76 5.31
C HIS A 80 -3.12 13.91 4.45
N ALA A 81 -2.27 14.53 3.64
CA ALA A 81 -2.71 15.64 2.80
C ALA A 81 -3.74 15.23 1.74
N PHE A 82 -3.69 13.97 1.30
CA PHE A 82 -4.64 13.48 0.30
C PHE A 82 -5.87 12.82 0.90
N MET A 83 -5.89 12.58 2.20
CA MET A 83 -6.99 11.85 2.84
C MET A 83 -8.35 12.55 2.66
N PRO A 84 -8.48 13.86 2.95
CA PRO A 84 -9.81 14.50 2.84
C PRO A 84 -10.35 14.49 1.41
N GLY A 85 -9.49 14.68 0.42
CA GLY A 85 -9.91 14.73 -0.99
C GLY A 85 -10.48 13.42 -1.50
N PHE A 86 -10.14 12.30 -0.85
CA PHE A 86 -10.60 10.97 -1.23
C PHE A 86 -11.51 10.33 -0.19
N GLY A 87 -12.00 11.12 0.77
CA GLY A 87 -12.95 10.63 1.74
C GLY A 87 -12.37 9.70 2.81
N VAL A 88 -11.07 9.78 3.05
CA VAL A 88 -10.41 8.98 4.08
C VAL A 88 -10.28 9.82 5.35
N SER A 89 -10.64 9.24 6.49
CA SER A 89 -10.57 9.90 7.80
C SER A 89 -10.05 8.91 8.83
N ASP A 90 -9.71 9.40 10.01
CA ASP A 90 -9.26 8.54 11.10
C ASP A 90 -10.31 7.49 11.47
N GLU A 91 -11.59 7.85 11.36
CA GLU A 91 -12.69 6.97 11.73
C GLU A 91 -12.89 5.83 10.74
N ASN A 92 -12.57 6.04 9.46
CA ASN A 92 -12.79 5.01 8.44
C ASN A 92 -11.49 4.37 7.92
N MET A 93 -10.37 4.66 8.55
CA MET A 93 -9.09 4.07 8.16
C MET A 93 -8.92 2.68 8.77
N ILE A 94 -8.38 1.76 7.98
CA ILE A 94 -8.11 0.39 8.42
C ILE A 94 -7.06 0.43 9.53
N GLU A 95 -7.25 -0.39 10.56
CA GLU A 95 -6.29 -0.54 11.64
C GLU A 95 -4.97 -1.08 11.08
N GLY A 96 -3.86 -0.54 11.58
CA GLY A 96 -2.52 -0.91 11.14
C GLY A 96 -1.90 0.06 10.15
N PHE A 97 -2.67 1.03 9.67
CA PHE A 97 -2.16 2.08 8.79
C PHE A 97 -1.86 3.32 9.63
N GLU A 98 -0.79 4.04 9.29
CA GLU A 98 -0.39 5.26 9.99
C GLU A 98 -0.39 6.45 9.04
N LYS A 99 -0.91 7.59 9.52
CA LYS A 99 -0.81 8.85 8.79
C LYS A 99 0.61 9.39 8.86
N LYS A 100 1.11 9.88 7.74
CA LYS A 100 2.41 10.56 7.67
C LYS A 100 2.31 11.73 6.71
N SER A 101 3.18 12.72 6.88
CA SER A 101 3.29 13.80 5.91
C SER A 101 4.12 13.37 4.71
N SER A 102 3.98 14.08 3.59
CA SER A 102 4.79 13.79 2.40
C SER A 102 6.28 13.99 2.66
N SER A 103 6.64 14.86 3.59
CA SER A 103 8.05 15.05 3.96
C SER A 103 8.66 13.79 4.56
N TYR A 104 7.85 12.95 5.21
CA TYR A 104 8.33 11.68 5.76
C TYR A 104 8.81 10.75 4.65
N LEU A 105 8.15 10.76 3.49
CA LEU A 105 8.64 9.99 2.34
C LEU A 105 10.03 10.45 1.93
N GLY A 106 10.26 11.78 1.92
CA GLY A 106 11.59 12.32 1.65
C GLY A 106 12.62 11.84 2.66
N GLU A 107 12.27 11.78 3.94
CA GLU A 107 13.15 11.25 4.98
C GLU A 107 13.52 9.79 4.73
N LEU A 108 12.57 8.96 4.33
CA LEU A 108 12.84 7.57 4.01
C LEU A 108 13.85 7.44 2.87
N LEU A 109 13.69 8.24 1.83
CA LEU A 109 14.61 8.23 0.70
C LEU A 109 16.02 8.66 1.12
N LEU A 110 16.12 9.66 2.00
CA LEU A 110 17.41 10.11 2.52
C LEU A 110 18.08 9.07 3.40
N GLN A 111 17.30 8.20 4.04
CA GLN A 111 17.81 7.10 4.84
C GLN A 111 18.27 5.91 4.02
N GLY A 112 18.14 5.97 2.70
CA GLY A 112 18.60 4.93 1.81
C GLY A 112 17.54 3.94 1.36
N TYR A 113 16.26 4.20 1.65
CA TYR A 113 15.19 3.36 1.10
C TYR A 113 15.16 3.49 -0.41
N ILE A 114 15.06 2.36 -1.08
CA ILE A 114 15.01 2.33 -2.53
C ILE A 114 13.56 2.52 -2.97
N PRO A 115 13.24 3.57 -3.75
CA PRO A 115 11.89 3.76 -4.22
C PRO A 115 11.53 2.72 -5.27
N LEU A 116 10.34 2.15 -5.13
CA LEU A 116 9.80 1.23 -6.12
C LEU A 116 8.46 1.76 -6.57
N THR A 117 8.35 2.06 -7.84
CA THR A 117 7.09 2.48 -8.44
C THR A 117 6.93 1.77 -9.78
N LEU A 118 5.71 1.27 -10.02
CA LEU A 118 5.35 0.65 -11.29
C LEU A 118 4.59 1.60 -12.19
N ASN A 119 4.45 2.83 -11.75
CA ASN A 119 3.78 3.87 -12.51
C ASN A 119 4.79 4.50 -13.47
N LEU A 120 4.89 3.92 -14.62
CA LEU A 120 5.82 4.37 -15.66
C LEU A 120 5.18 5.37 -16.62
#